data_a00bd7bb54e03ebb2bfccf2ab8c2ff48
#
_entry.id   a00bd7bb54e03ebb2bfccf2ab8c2ff48
#
_cell.length_a   1.000
_cell.length_b   1.000
_cell.length_c   1.000
_cell.angle_alpha   90.00
_cell.angle_beta   90.00
_cell.angle_gamma   90.00
#
_symmetry.space_group_name_H-M   'P 1'
#
loop_
_entity.id
_entity.type
_entity.pdbx_description
1 polymer ?
#
loop_
_entity_poly.entity_id
_entity_poly.type
_entity_poly.pdbx_seq_one_letter_code
_entity_poly.pdbx_strand_id
1 'polypeptide(L)'
;VIAAVITAAFTGYYLHQERAEDKKQEELLKAEKAKKQKEKKAKTTEIAEQKLERVRSQAEEQGVPQSVIELLDKNAETVDFVADYEKKKDKPYADTIEEDLSNGEIPELLQWDERWGYAPYGTGIVATSGCGPTCMAMVAAGLNQDASITPAKVAEYGTEHGYVDEENNTYWRFMDEAGANWNLNSVGGMLSEEQVSAELAQGHPVICSMGPGDFTQIGHFIVLTGYENGTVTVNDPFSIKN
;
A
#
# COMPACT_ATOMS: atom_id res chain seq x y z
N VAL A 1 22.90 -19.71 -68.18
CA VAL A 1 22.18 -20.38 -67.08
C VAL A 1 23.04 -20.51 -65.82
N ILE A 2 24.34 -20.90 -65.95
CA ILE A 2 25.27 -21.10 -64.82
C ILE A 2 25.61 -19.77 -64.12
N ALA A 3 25.77 -18.66 -64.86
CA ALA A 3 26.09 -17.30 -64.30
C ALA A 3 24.92 -16.79 -63.42
N ALA A 4 23.68 -16.99 -63.81
CA ALA A 4 22.51 -16.56 -63.05
C ALA A 4 22.32 -17.31 -61.71
N VAL A 5 22.66 -18.60 -61.66
CA VAL A 5 22.61 -19.43 -60.46
C VAL A 5 23.70 -19.02 -59.45
N ILE A 6 24.92 -18.76 -59.94
CA ILE A 6 26.02 -18.29 -59.07
C ILE A 6 25.71 -16.94 -58.46
N THR A 7 25.15 -15.98 -59.21
CA THR A 7 24.79 -14.65 -58.72
C THR A 7 23.69 -14.73 -57.64
N ALA A 8 22.69 -15.57 -57.85
CA ALA A 8 21.62 -15.77 -56.86
C ALA A 8 22.11 -16.39 -55.55
N ALA A 9 23.05 -17.36 -55.65
CA ALA A 9 23.66 -17.99 -54.48
C ALA A 9 24.53 -17.01 -53.66
N PHE A 10 25.30 -16.14 -54.34
CA PHE A 10 26.09 -15.14 -53.70
C PHE A 10 25.22 -14.07 -53.02
N THR A 11 24.17 -13.56 -53.65
CA THR A 11 23.25 -12.61 -53.04
C THR A 11 22.53 -13.21 -51.84
N GLY A 12 22.09 -14.48 -51.89
CA GLY A 12 21.51 -15.15 -50.76
C GLY A 12 22.47 -15.32 -49.57
N TYR A 13 23.72 -15.61 -49.83
CA TYR A 13 24.77 -15.70 -48.81
C TYR A 13 25.05 -14.37 -48.12
N TYR A 14 25.18 -13.28 -48.88
CA TYR A 14 25.39 -11.93 -48.34
C TYR A 14 24.17 -11.46 -47.50
N LEU A 15 22.96 -11.66 -47.98
CA LEU A 15 21.74 -11.33 -47.23
C LEU A 15 21.62 -12.17 -45.96
N HIS A 16 22.11 -13.41 -45.94
CA HIS A 16 22.11 -14.24 -44.74
C HIS A 16 23.13 -13.75 -43.71
N GLN A 17 24.32 -13.35 -44.15
CA GLN A 17 25.33 -12.76 -43.27
C GLN A 17 24.88 -11.43 -42.69
N GLU A 18 24.34 -10.52 -43.51
CA GLU A 18 23.80 -9.23 -43.08
C GLU A 18 22.70 -9.40 -41.99
N ARG A 19 21.76 -10.32 -42.21
CA ARG A 19 20.73 -10.64 -41.21
C ARG A 19 21.32 -11.25 -39.94
N ALA A 20 22.39 -12.00 -40.01
CA ALA A 20 23.05 -12.57 -38.83
C ALA A 20 23.78 -11.50 -38.02
N GLU A 21 24.42 -10.55 -38.72
CA GLU A 21 25.08 -9.39 -38.10
C GLU A 21 24.04 -8.46 -37.43
N ASP A 22 22.94 -8.15 -38.12
CA ASP A 22 21.85 -7.35 -37.57
C ASP A 22 21.26 -7.95 -36.30
N LYS A 23 20.99 -9.27 -36.30
CA LYS A 23 20.50 -10.00 -35.10
C LYS A 23 21.50 -9.91 -33.95
N LYS A 24 22.81 -10.09 -34.25
CA LYS A 24 23.85 -10.03 -33.22
C LYS A 24 23.95 -8.61 -32.65
N GLN A 25 23.81 -7.59 -33.49
CA GLN A 25 23.82 -6.19 -33.06
C GLN A 25 22.60 -5.83 -32.23
N GLU A 26 21.41 -6.36 -32.60
CA GLU A 26 20.17 -6.21 -31.81
C GLU A 26 20.29 -6.90 -30.44
N GLU A 27 20.86 -8.09 -30.37
CA GLU A 27 21.11 -8.80 -29.10
C GLU A 27 22.10 -8.05 -28.21
N LEU A 28 23.18 -7.51 -28.78
CA LEU A 28 24.14 -6.69 -28.05
C LEU A 28 23.50 -5.42 -27.50
N LEU A 29 22.67 -4.75 -28.29
CA LEU A 29 21.94 -3.55 -27.86
C LEU A 29 20.94 -3.86 -26.75
N LYS A 30 20.23 -4.98 -26.84
CA LYS A 30 19.33 -5.47 -25.78
C LYS A 30 20.10 -5.77 -24.49
N ALA A 31 21.24 -6.45 -24.61
CA ALA A 31 22.10 -6.76 -23.46
C ALA A 31 22.66 -5.49 -22.80
N GLU A 32 23.10 -4.51 -23.58
CA GLU A 32 23.59 -3.22 -23.06
C GLU A 32 22.48 -2.43 -22.35
N LYS A 33 21.27 -2.36 -22.94
CA LYS A 33 20.10 -1.74 -22.30
C LYS A 33 19.74 -2.42 -20.98
N ALA A 34 19.71 -3.75 -20.96
CA ALA A 34 19.43 -4.53 -19.75
C ALA A 34 20.50 -4.29 -18.67
N LYS A 35 21.78 -4.21 -19.04
CA LYS A 35 22.87 -3.90 -18.12
C LYS A 35 22.72 -2.50 -17.52
N LYS A 36 22.50 -1.48 -18.35
CA LYS A 36 22.26 -0.10 -17.90
C LYS A 36 21.05 0.01 -16.98
N GLN A 37 19.96 -0.72 -17.27
CA GLN A 37 18.77 -0.74 -16.44
C GLN A 37 19.06 -1.40 -15.08
N LYS A 38 19.82 -2.49 -15.06
CA LYS A 38 20.24 -3.18 -13.83
C LYS A 38 21.15 -2.29 -12.96
N GLU A 39 22.12 -1.62 -13.58
CA GLU A 39 23.00 -0.67 -12.89
C GLU A 39 22.22 0.52 -12.32
N LYS A 40 21.27 1.08 -13.09
CA LYS A 40 20.39 2.15 -12.63
C LYS A 40 19.54 1.69 -11.43
N LYS A 41 18.94 0.49 -11.51
CA LYS A 41 18.14 -0.07 -10.41
C LYS A 41 18.99 -0.29 -9.15
N ALA A 42 20.19 -0.86 -9.29
CA ALA A 42 21.12 -1.08 -8.17
C ALA A 42 21.51 0.23 -7.48
N LYS A 43 21.83 1.28 -8.25
CA LYS A 43 22.16 2.60 -7.71
C LYS A 43 20.97 3.25 -7.00
N THR A 44 19.75 3.08 -7.53
CA THR A 44 18.52 3.59 -6.89
C THR A 44 18.26 2.87 -5.56
N THR A 45 18.46 1.56 -5.51
CA THR A 45 18.32 0.76 -4.28
C THR A 45 19.35 1.20 -3.22
N GLU A 46 20.62 1.36 -3.60
CA GLU A 46 21.67 1.83 -2.69
C GLU A 46 21.36 3.22 -2.10
N ILE A 47 20.85 4.15 -2.91
CA ILE A 47 20.46 5.49 -2.42
C ILE A 47 19.29 5.40 -1.46
N ALA A 48 18.31 4.51 -1.72
CA ALA A 48 17.16 4.30 -0.84
C ALA A 48 17.60 3.69 0.51
N GLU A 49 18.47 2.70 0.51
CA GLU A 49 19.05 2.10 1.72
C GLU A 49 19.83 3.11 2.56
N GLN A 50 20.67 3.95 1.89
CA GLN A 50 21.39 5.02 2.57
C GLN A 50 20.45 6.08 3.18
N LYS A 51 19.32 6.38 2.52
CA LYS A 51 18.28 7.27 3.07
C LYS A 51 17.64 6.68 4.31
N LEU A 52 17.25 5.39 4.28
CA LEU A 52 16.65 4.68 5.41
C LEU A 52 17.58 4.69 6.63
N GLU A 53 18.86 4.32 6.45
CA GLU A 53 19.83 4.27 7.54
C GLU A 53 20.08 5.66 8.15
N ARG A 54 20.19 6.68 7.31
CA ARG A 54 20.32 8.07 7.79
C ARG A 54 19.10 8.50 8.61
N VAL A 55 17.89 8.21 8.13
CA VAL A 55 16.64 8.57 8.85
C VAL A 55 16.57 7.82 10.16
N ARG A 56 16.92 6.53 10.21
CA ARG A 56 17.00 5.73 11.43
C ARG A 56 17.91 6.37 12.46
N SER A 57 19.17 6.64 12.09
CA SER A 57 20.14 7.25 13.01
C SER A 57 19.66 8.62 13.52
N GLN A 58 19.08 9.44 12.66
CA GLN A 58 18.54 10.75 13.06
C GLN A 58 17.35 10.62 14.01
N ALA A 59 16.44 9.66 13.75
CA ALA A 59 15.29 9.40 14.61
C ALA A 59 15.72 8.90 16.01
N GLU A 60 16.72 8.00 16.07
CA GLU A 60 17.31 7.53 17.31
C GLU A 60 17.95 8.67 18.12
N GLU A 61 18.74 9.53 17.47
CA GLU A 61 19.36 10.71 18.10
C GLU A 61 18.32 11.72 18.64
N GLN A 62 17.18 11.84 17.97
CA GLN A 62 16.07 12.72 18.38
C GLN A 62 15.18 12.10 19.46
N GLY A 63 15.35 10.84 19.79
CA GLY A 63 14.55 10.12 20.78
C GLY A 63 13.13 9.79 20.28
N VAL A 64 12.98 9.60 18.96
CA VAL A 64 11.73 9.12 18.37
C VAL A 64 11.37 7.75 18.96
N PRO A 65 10.10 7.48 19.33
CA PRO A 65 9.70 6.20 19.89
C PRO A 65 10.12 5.01 19.02
N GLN A 66 10.60 3.94 19.65
CA GLN A 66 11.10 2.75 18.95
C GLN A 66 10.06 2.16 18.00
N SER A 67 8.78 2.13 18.40
CA SER A 67 7.66 1.65 17.56
C SER A 67 7.49 2.44 16.25
N VAL A 68 7.85 3.73 16.24
CA VAL A 68 7.84 4.57 15.03
C VAL A 68 9.07 4.28 14.16
N ILE A 69 10.25 4.10 14.77
CA ILE A 69 11.49 3.74 14.04
C ILE A 69 11.32 2.39 13.36
N GLU A 70 10.66 1.42 13.99
CA GLU A 70 10.37 0.10 13.44
C GLU A 70 9.48 0.10 12.20
N LEU A 71 8.77 1.19 11.91
CA LEU A 71 8.06 1.34 10.65
C LEU A 71 8.99 1.24 9.45
N LEU A 72 10.24 1.72 9.57
CA LEU A 72 11.27 1.63 8.52
C LEU A 72 11.59 0.18 8.12
N ASP A 73 11.51 -0.76 9.08
CA ASP A 73 11.76 -2.18 8.83
C ASP A 73 10.55 -2.87 8.21
N LYS A 74 9.35 -2.41 8.55
CA LYS A 74 8.09 -2.98 8.10
C LYS A 74 7.72 -2.50 6.69
N ASN A 75 7.95 -1.21 6.42
CA ASN A 75 7.60 -0.60 5.14
C ASN A 75 8.50 0.60 4.84
N ALA A 76 9.35 0.49 3.82
CA ALA A 76 10.24 1.56 3.38
C ALA A 76 9.50 2.83 2.90
N GLU A 77 8.20 2.74 2.61
CA GLU A 77 7.37 3.89 2.22
C GLU A 77 7.19 4.89 3.38
N THR A 78 7.35 4.45 4.63
CA THR A 78 7.21 5.27 5.84
C THR A 78 8.41 6.18 6.14
N VAL A 79 9.44 6.18 5.29
CA VAL A 79 10.71 6.87 5.56
C VAL A 79 10.55 8.36 5.80
N ASP A 80 9.68 9.03 5.04
CA ASP A 80 9.44 10.47 5.20
C ASP A 80 8.60 10.75 6.46
N PHE A 81 7.60 9.91 6.76
CA PHE A 81 6.83 9.95 8.00
C PHE A 81 7.73 9.88 9.24
N VAL A 82 8.67 8.93 9.29
CA VAL A 82 9.61 8.79 10.41
C VAL A 82 10.57 9.97 10.49
N ALA A 83 11.06 10.46 9.33
CA ALA A 83 11.97 11.61 9.29
C ALA A 83 11.33 12.93 9.79
N ASP A 84 10.03 13.06 9.63
CA ASP A 84 9.30 14.28 10.00
C ASP A 84 8.57 14.17 11.35
N TYR A 85 8.71 13.05 12.08
CA TYR A 85 8.01 12.79 13.34
C TYR A 85 8.13 13.95 14.33
N GLU A 86 9.35 14.37 14.69
CA GLU A 86 9.59 15.43 15.66
C GLU A 86 9.04 16.81 15.23
N LYS A 87 8.91 17.04 13.93
CA LYS A 87 8.39 18.29 13.38
C LYS A 87 6.86 18.34 13.33
N LYS A 88 6.22 17.14 13.25
CA LYS A 88 4.79 17.05 12.90
C LYS A 88 3.92 16.40 13.97
N LYS A 89 4.48 15.63 14.91
CA LYS A 89 3.73 14.89 15.94
C LYS A 89 2.75 15.73 16.77
N ASP A 90 3.06 17.02 16.98
CA ASP A 90 2.25 17.94 17.79
C ASP A 90 1.40 18.90 16.94
N LYS A 91 1.35 18.69 15.61
CA LYS A 91 0.51 19.51 14.73
C LYS A 91 -0.94 19.03 14.76
N PRO A 92 -1.90 19.94 14.53
CA PRO A 92 -3.28 19.53 14.34
C PRO A 92 -3.41 18.52 13.20
N TYR A 93 -4.19 17.48 13.42
CA TYR A 93 -4.51 16.47 12.40
C TYR A 93 -5.50 17.04 11.39
N ALA A 94 -5.50 16.51 10.17
CA ALA A 94 -6.49 16.89 9.18
C ALA A 94 -7.90 16.49 9.67
N ASP A 95 -8.85 17.38 9.51
CA ASP A 95 -10.25 17.19 9.86
C ASP A 95 -11.11 16.76 8.67
N THR A 96 -10.49 16.62 7.50
CA THR A 96 -11.13 16.20 6.24
C THR A 96 -10.20 15.35 5.37
N ILE A 97 -10.83 14.47 4.58
CA ILE A 97 -10.21 13.66 3.50
C ILE A 97 -10.83 14.03 2.14
N GLU A 98 -11.27 15.29 1.95
CA GLU A 98 -11.96 15.71 0.73
C GLU A 98 -11.16 15.46 -0.54
N GLU A 99 -9.83 15.56 -0.48
CA GLU A 99 -8.95 15.31 -1.61
C GLU A 99 -8.86 13.82 -2.00
N ASP A 100 -9.15 12.91 -1.05
CA ASP A 100 -9.10 11.46 -1.27
C ASP A 100 -10.46 10.88 -1.66
N LEU A 101 -11.55 11.63 -1.43
CA LEU A 101 -12.91 11.13 -1.63
C LEU A 101 -13.37 11.38 -3.07
N SER A 102 -13.54 10.29 -3.82
CA SER A 102 -14.12 10.28 -5.16
C SER A 102 -15.58 9.80 -5.11
N ASN A 103 -16.42 10.35 -5.98
CA ASN A 103 -17.85 10.03 -6.01
C ASN A 103 -18.12 8.52 -6.20
N GLY A 104 -18.68 7.90 -5.16
CA GLY A 104 -19.08 6.50 -5.16
C GLY A 104 -17.96 5.48 -4.95
N GLU A 105 -16.73 5.92 -4.70
CA GLU A 105 -15.60 5.02 -4.44
C GLU A 105 -15.25 4.98 -2.95
N ILE A 106 -14.66 3.86 -2.52
CA ILE A 106 -14.05 3.73 -1.20
C ILE A 106 -12.63 4.30 -1.29
N PRO A 107 -12.29 5.39 -0.55
CA PRO A 107 -10.98 6.01 -0.64
C PRO A 107 -9.88 5.05 -0.16
N GLU A 108 -8.70 5.12 -0.77
CA GLU A 108 -7.51 4.45 -0.27
C GLU A 108 -6.79 5.40 0.70
N LEU A 109 -6.77 5.05 1.99
CA LEU A 109 -6.15 5.85 3.04
C LEU A 109 -5.02 5.05 3.71
N LEU A 110 -3.85 5.70 3.88
CA LEU A 110 -2.71 5.08 4.55
C LEU A 110 -2.69 5.45 6.02
N GLN A 111 -2.52 4.49 6.93
CA GLN A 111 -2.46 4.74 8.36
C GLN A 111 -1.26 5.63 8.77
N TRP A 112 -0.20 5.63 7.97
CA TRP A 112 1.00 6.46 8.18
C TRP A 112 1.01 7.76 7.36
N ASP A 113 -0.12 8.17 6.77
CA ASP A 113 -0.22 9.49 6.16
C ASP A 113 -0.01 10.57 7.23
N GLU A 114 0.87 11.53 6.95
CA GLU A 114 1.26 12.58 7.91
C GLU A 114 0.11 13.48 8.34
N ARG A 115 -1.00 13.47 7.62
CA ARG A 115 -2.22 14.23 7.95
C ARG A 115 -2.90 13.72 9.22
N TRP A 116 -2.75 12.41 9.55
CA TRP A 116 -3.38 11.76 10.72
C TRP A 116 -2.54 10.69 11.39
N GLY A 117 -1.46 10.22 10.76
CA GLY A 117 -0.66 9.10 11.26
C GLY A 117 -0.03 9.34 12.64
N TYR A 118 0.20 10.59 13.01
CA TYR A 118 0.70 10.97 14.34
C TYR A 118 -0.40 11.05 15.41
N ALA A 119 -1.69 10.91 15.04
CA ALA A 119 -2.80 10.95 15.99
C ALA A 119 -2.71 9.79 17.00
N PRO A 120 -3.09 9.99 18.28
CA PRO A 120 -3.12 8.93 19.28
C PRO A 120 -4.06 7.79 18.89
N TYR A 121 -3.65 6.55 19.19
CA TYR A 121 -4.49 5.37 19.14
C TYR A 121 -4.05 4.40 20.25
N GLY A 122 -4.90 4.20 21.24
CA GLY A 122 -4.52 3.52 22.47
C GLY A 122 -3.39 4.25 23.19
N THR A 123 -2.29 3.57 23.42
CA THR A 123 -1.04 4.12 23.98
C THR A 123 -0.01 4.48 22.91
N GLY A 124 -0.31 4.19 21.63
CA GLY A 124 0.51 4.46 20.46
C GLY A 124 -0.07 5.53 19.55
N ILE A 125 0.19 5.41 18.26
CA ILE A 125 -0.30 6.32 17.22
C ILE A 125 -0.91 5.54 16.05
N VAL A 126 -1.74 6.20 15.26
CA VAL A 126 -2.41 5.60 14.09
C VAL A 126 -1.41 4.93 13.14
N ALA A 127 -0.27 5.57 12.86
CA ALA A 127 0.73 5.01 11.96
C ALA A 127 1.26 3.64 12.38
N THR A 128 1.35 3.36 13.68
CA THR A 128 1.96 2.12 14.20
C THR A 128 0.96 0.97 14.37
N SER A 129 -0.32 1.28 14.66
CA SER A 129 -1.33 0.28 15.05
C SER A 129 -2.74 0.58 14.53
N GLY A 130 -2.90 1.62 13.72
CA GLY A 130 -4.20 2.13 13.28
C GLY A 130 -4.77 1.48 12.02
N CYS A 131 -4.38 0.27 11.63
CA CYS A 131 -4.98 -0.39 10.46
C CYS A 131 -6.50 -0.56 10.59
N GLY A 132 -6.99 -0.95 11.78
CA GLY A 132 -8.42 -1.08 12.04
C GLY A 132 -9.21 0.21 11.85
N PRO A 133 -8.91 1.29 12.61
CA PRO A 133 -9.60 2.56 12.43
C PRO A 133 -9.41 3.17 11.03
N THR A 134 -8.28 2.94 10.36
CA THR A 134 -8.10 3.42 8.98
C THR A 134 -9.02 2.66 8.00
N CYS A 135 -9.13 1.34 8.11
CA CYS A 135 -10.09 0.56 7.32
C CYS A 135 -11.54 1.01 7.56
N MET A 136 -11.93 1.23 8.83
CA MET A 136 -13.26 1.74 9.16
C MET A 136 -13.48 3.14 8.58
N ALA A 137 -12.48 4.03 8.61
CA ALA A 137 -12.57 5.36 8.02
C ALA A 137 -12.78 5.28 6.49
N MET A 138 -12.03 4.43 5.79
CA MET A 138 -12.21 4.21 4.34
C MET A 138 -13.66 3.82 4.01
N VAL A 139 -14.18 2.81 4.70
CA VAL A 139 -15.54 2.29 4.45
C VAL A 139 -16.60 3.31 4.84
N ALA A 140 -16.48 3.92 6.02
CA ALA A 140 -17.47 4.86 6.52
C ALA A 140 -17.50 6.14 5.68
N ALA A 141 -16.36 6.72 5.34
CA ALA A 141 -16.28 7.90 4.50
C ALA A 141 -16.78 7.61 3.07
N GLY A 142 -16.35 6.48 2.48
CA GLY A 142 -16.74 6.12 1.12
C GLY A 142 -18.23 5.85 0.97
N LEU A 143 -18.84 5.06 1.85
CA LEU A 143 -20.26 4.74 1.77
C LEU A 143 -21.17 5.93 2.11
N ASN A 144 -20.77 6.80 3.05
CA ASN A 144 -21.54 7.99 3.39
C ASN A 144 -21.21 9.20 2.50
N GLN A 145 -20.15 9.15 1.69
CA GLN A 145 -19.60 10.30 0.96
C GLN A 145 -19.34 11.50 1.91
N ASP A 146 -18.81 11.19 3.11
CA ASP A 146 -18.54 12.15 4.17
C ASP A 146 -17.04 12.30 4.41
N ALA A 147 -16.46 13.35 3.87
CA ALA A 147 -15.04 13.67 4.00
C ALA A 147 -14.61 14.01 5.43
N SER A 148 -15.53 14.26 6.33
CA SER A 148 -15.22 14.56 7.74
C SER A 148 -14.83 13.31 8.56
N ILE A 149 -15.04 12.11 8.04
CA ILE A 149 -14.69 10.83 8.67
C ILE A 149 -13.23 10.51 8.37
N THR A 150 -12.31 11.01 9.19
CA THR A 150 -10.87 10.81 9.02
C THR A 150 -10.35 9.64 9.87
N PRO A 151 -9.21 9.00 9.52
CA PRO A 151 -8.60 7.98 10.35
C PRO A 151 -8.31 8.44 11.79
N ALA A 152 -7.92 9.72 12.00
CA ALA A 152 -7.70 10.27 13.35
C ALA A 152 -8.98 10.26 14.19
N LYS A 153 -10.11 10.72 13.64
CA LYS A 153 -11.41 10.74 14.36
C LYS A 153 -11.92 9.34 14.66
N VAL A 154 -11.73 8.40 13.73
CA VAL A 154 -12.11 7.01 13.94
C VAL A 154 -11.22 6.34 14.98
N ALA A 155 -9.92 6.65 15.02
CA ALA A 155 -8.99 6.19 16.04
C ALA A 155 -9.32 6.74 17.44
N GLU A 156 -9.65 8.03 17.53
CA GLU A 156 -10.13 8.68 18.76
C GLU A 156 -11.37 7.96 19.31
N TYR A 157 -12.40 7.78 18.45
CA TYR A 157 -13.60 7.04 18.81
C TYR A 157 -13.29 5.61 19.29
N GLY A 158 -12.40 4.90 18.57
CA GLY A 158 -11.98 3.55 18.94
C GLY A 158 -11.31 3.48 20.32
N THR A 159 -10.48 4.45 20.65
CA THR A 159 -9.80 4.57 21.94
C THR A 159 -10.80 4.90 23.06
N GLU A 160 -11.65 5.91 22.88
CA GLU A 160 -12.62 6.36 23.88
C GLU A 160 -13.66 5.31 24.25
N HIS A 161 -14.00 4.43 23.29
CA HIS A 161 -15.01 3.37 23.49
C HIS A 161 -14.39 2.01 23.82
N GLY A 162 -13.08 1.94 24.07
CA GLY A 162 -12.40 0.72 24.51
C GLY A 162 -12.33 -0.36 23.44
N TYR A 163 -12.16 0.01 22.17
CA TYR A 163 -12.00 -0.92 21.07
C TYR A 163 -10.53 -1.26 20.76
N VAL A 164 -9.61 -0.81 21.59
CA VAL A 164 -8.18 -1.09 21.51
C VAL A 164 -7.69 -1.73 22.81
N ASP A 165 -6.83 -2.74 22.72
CA ASP A 165 -6.23 -3.41 23.87
C ASP A 165 -4.94 -2.72 24.37
N GLU A 166 -4.32 -3.28 25.43
CA GLU A 166 -3.10 -2.73 26.04
C GLU A 166 -1.88 -2.79 25.10
N GLU A 167 -1.88 -3.70 24.12
CA GLU A 167 -0.88 -3.86 23.08
C GLU A 167 -1.17 -3.03 21.82
N ASN A 168 -2.24 -2.21 21.84
CA ASN A 168 -2.74 -1.40 20.74
C ASN A 168 -3.32 -2.21 19.56
N ASN A 169 -3.78 -3.44 19.79
CA ASN A 169 -4.54 -4.17 18.79
C ASN A 169 -5.99 -3.70 18.79
N THR A 170 -6.56 -3.54 17.60
CA THR A 170 -7.99 -3.27 17.44
C THR A 170 -8.79 -4.55 17.69
N TYR A 171 -9.75 -4.52 18.63
CA TYR A 171 -10.65 -5.65 18.84
C TYR A 171 -11.54 -5.88 17.61
N TRP A 172 -11.80 -7.14 17.27
CA TRP A 172 -12.69 -7.50 16.15
C TRP A 172 -14.09 -6.92 16.29
N ARG A 173 -14.61 -6.83 17.51
CA ARG A 173 -15.92 -6.22 17.79
C ARG A 173 -15.99 -4.74 17.33
N PHE A 174 -14.87 -4.06 17.12
CA PHE A 174 -14.84 -2.74 16.53
C PHE A 174 -15.48 -2.72 15.13
N MET A 175 -15.22 -3.74 14.32
CA MET A 175 -15.79 -3.84 12.97
C MET A 175 -17.29 -4.14 12.99
N ASP A 176 -17.75 -4.87 14.00
CA ASP A 176 -19.17 -5.22 14.13
C ASP A 176 -20.00 -4.10 14.76
N GLU A 177 -19.47 -3.39 15.76
CA GLU A 177 -20.23 -2.49 16.62
C GLU A 177 -20.05 -1.01 16.23
N ALA A 178 -18.82 -0.57 15.91
CA ALA A 178 -18.49 0.83 15.73
C ALA A 178 -19.10 1.43 14.45
N GLY A 179 -19.34 0.61 13.43
CA GLY A 179 -19.95 1.05 12.18
C GLY A 179 -21.27 1.79 12.35
N ALA A 180 -22.06 1.42 13.34
CA ALA A 180 -23.34 2.07 13.65
C ALA A 180 -23.19 3.58 13.97
N ASN A 181 -22.03 4.02 14.49
CA ASN A 181 -21.74 5.44 14.73
C ASN A 181 -21.72 6.27 13.44
N TRP A 182 -21.45 5.62 12.32
CA TRP A 182 -21.42 6.21 10.98
C TRP A 182 -22.50 5.66 10.05
N ASN A 183 -23.65 5.26 10.61
CA ASN A 183 -24.81 4.71 9.88
C ASN A 183 -24.51 3.45 9.04
N LEU A 184 -23.47 2.70 9.39
CA LEU A 184 -23.15 1.44 8.74
C LEU A 184 -23.86 0.27 9.45
N ASN A 185 -24.29 -0.72 8.68
CA ASN A 185 -24.77 -1.99 9.19
C ASN A 185 -23.75 -3.07 8.85
N SER A 186 -23.00 -3.51 9.85
CA SER A 186 -21.96 -4.53 9.69
C SER A 186 -22.58 -5.93 9.73
N VAL A 187 -22.12 -6.81 8.84
CA VAL A 187 -22.49 -8.24 8.81
C VAL A 187 -21.20 -9.06 8.80
N GLY A 188 -20.98 -9.82 9.87
CA GLY A 188 -19.79 -10.64 10.03
C GLY A 188 -19.89 -12.05 9.44
N GLY A 189 -18.76 -12.73 9.27
CA GLY A 189 -18.68 -14.18 9.07
C GLY A 189 -18.58 -14.69 7.65
N MET A 190 -18.32 -13.86 6.65
CA MET A 190 -18.05 -14.32 5.28
C MET A 190 -16.65 -14.94 5.17
N LEU A 191 -16.59 -16.18 4.69
CA LEU A 191 -15.33 -16.93 4.57
C LEU A 191 -15.13 -17.58 3.19
N SER A 192 -16.07 -17.44 2.24
CA SER A 192 -15.94 -18.01 0.90
C SER A 192 -15.75 -16.92 -0.14
N GLU A 193 -14.95 -17.24 -1.17
CA GLU A 193 -14.78 -16.38 -2.35
C GLU A 193 -16.12 -15.99 -2.99
N GLU A 194 -17.06 -16.95 -3.05
CA GLU A 194 -18.39 -16.74 -3.63
C GLU A 194 -19.19 -15.68 -2.84
N GLN A 195 -19.16 -15.72 -1.51
CA GLN A 195 -19.85 -14.75 -0.66
C GLN A 195 -19.20 -13.37 -0.77
N VAL A 196 -17.88 -13.30 -0.67
CA VAL A 196 -17.12 -12.04 -0.79
C VAL A 196 -17.36 -11.41 -2.16
N SER A 197 -17.24 -12.18 -3.25
CA SER A 197 -17.46 -11.65 -4.60
C SER A 197 -18.90 -11.17 -4.82
N ALA A 198 -19.90 -11.85 -4.22
CA ALA A 198 -21.31 -11.46 -4.30
C ALA A 198 -21.57 -10.12 -3.57
N GLU A 199 -20.96 -9.89 -2.41
CA GLU A 199 -21.09 -8.63 -1.67
C GLU A 199 -20.38 -7.48 -2.41
N LEU A 200 -19.15 -7.70 -2.88
CA LEU A 200 -18.41 -6.70 -3.64
C LEU A 200 -19.12 -6.32 -4.95
N ALA A 201 -19.79 -7.27 -5.62
CA ALA A 201 -20.59 -7.00 -6.82
C ALA A 201 -21.83 -6.13 -6.54
N GLN A 202 -22.29 -6.07 -5.30
CA GLN A 202 -23.37 -5.18 -4.85
C GLN A 202 -22.87 -3.81 -4.36
N GLY A 203 -21.55 -3.58 -4.38
CA GLY A 203 -20.92 -2.36 -3.86
C GLY A 203 -20.74 -2.37 -2.34
N HIS A 204 -20.82 -3.53 -1.70
CA HIS A 204 -20.57 -3.67 -0.27
C HIS A 204 -19.08 -3.97 -0.04
N PRO A 205 -18.29 -3.04 0.51
CA PRO A 205 -16.88 -3.28 0.83
C PRO A 205 -16.76 -4.27 1.99
N VAL A 206 -15.66 -5.03 2.02
CA VAL A 206 -15.42 -6.04 3.05
C VAL A 206 -14.13 -5.73 3.80
N ILE A 207 -14.20 -5.50 5.11
CA ILE A 207 -13.01 -5.40 5.96
C ILE A 207 -12.57 -6.81 6.34
N CYS A 208 -11.34 -7.17 5.99
CA CYS A 208 -10.76 -8.47 6.28
C CYS A 208 -9.70 -8.37 7.38
N SER A 209 -9.76 -9.29 8.35
CA SER A 209 -8.67 -9.55 9.27
C SER A 209 -7.73 -10.59 8.67
N MET A 210 -6.50 -10.19 8.39
CA MET A 210 -5.48 -11.01 7.75
C MET A 210 -4.56 -11.63 8.80
N GLY A 211 -4.34 -12.93 8.71
CA GLY A 211 -3.29 -13.65 9.42
C GLY A 211 -1.92 -13.55 8.69
N PRO A 212 -0.88 -14.21 9.23
CA PRO A 212 0.44 -14.25 8.59
C PRO A 212 0.38 -14.72 7.13
N GLY A 213 0.95 -13.94 6.22
CA GLY A 213 0.95 -14.16 4.77
C GLY A 213 1.51 -12.96 4.02
N ASP A 214 0.96 -12.68 2.84
CA ASP A 214 1.46 -11.64 1.95
C ASP A 214 1.31 -10.22 2.53
N PHE A 215 0.22 -9.96 3.28
CA PHE A 215 -0.06 -8.63 3.84
C PHE A 215 0.56 -8.38 5.21
N THR A 216 0.88 -9.40 5.99
CA THR A 216 1.38 -9.24 7.36
C THR A 216 2.08 -10.48 7.88
N GLN A 217 2.93 -10.30 8.92
CA GLN A 217 3.55 -11.42 9.64
C GLN A 217 2.85 -11.74 10.98
N ILE A 218 1.99 -10.85 11.48
CA ILE A 218 1.35 -10.98 12.80
C ILE A 218 -0.18 -10.90 12.74
N GLY A 219 -0.70 -9.85 12.13
CA GLY A 219 -2.12 -9.54 11.98
C GLY A 219 -2.27 -8.19 11.31
N HIS A 220 -3.34 -8.01 10.51
CA HIS A 220 -3.58 -6.78 9.79
C HIS A 220 -5.04 -6.69 9.35
N PHE A 221 -5.55 -5.47 9.18
CA PHE A 221 -6.84 -5.23 8.54
C PHE A 221 -6.64 -4.58 7.18
N ILE A 222 -7.39 -5.06 6.18
CA ILE A 222 -7.44 -4.51 4.83
C ILE A 222 -8.89 -4.35 4.39
N VAL A 223 -9.14 -3.57 3.34
CA VAL A 223 -10.49 -3.41 2.76
C VAL A 223 -10.51 -3.97 1.35
N LEU A 224 -11.44 -4.88 1.08
CA LEU A 224 -11.76 -5.32 -0.27
C LEU A 224 -12.84 -4.39 -0.82
N THR A 225 -12.60 -3.80 -1.99
CA THR A 225 -13.47 -2.74 -2.56
C THR A 225 -14.11 -3.11 -3.89
N GLY A 226 -13.63 -4.15 -4.56
CA GLY A 226 -14.17 -4.60 -5.83
C GLY A 226 -13.75 -6.02 -6.20
N TYR A 227 -14.52 -6.63 -7.10
CA TYR A 227 -14.21 -7.95 -7.67
C TYR A 227 -14.53 -7.94 -9.16
N GLU A 228 -13.54 -8.23 -9.99
CA GLU A 228 -13.70 -8.32 -11.43
C GLU A 228 -12.82 -9.43 -12.02
N ASN A 229 -13.43 -10.32 -12.84
CA ASN A 229 -12.70 -11.38 -13.57
C ASN A 229 -11.77 -12.25 -12.71
N GLY A 230 -12.18 -12.58 -11.47
CA GLY A 230 -11.38 -13.38 -10.54
C GLY A 230 -10.31 -12.58 -9.79
N THR A 231 -10.30 -11.26 -9.92
CA THR A 231 -9.37 -10.36 -9.24
C THR A 231 -10.11 -9.47 -8.25
N VAL A 232 -9.58 -9.36 -7.04
CA VAL A 232 -10.09 -8.49 -5.98
C VAL A 232 -9.30 -7.18 -5.98
N THR A 233 -9.99 -6.06 -5.84
CA THR A 233 -9.36 -4.76 -5.55
C THR A 233 -9.20 -4.62 -4.05
N VAL A 234 -8.01 -4.26 -3.60
CA VAL A 234 -7.64 -4.15 -2.18
C VAL A 234 -7.16 -2.75 -1.88
N ASN A 235 -7.69 -2.15 -0.81
CA ASN A 235 -7.11 -0.97 -0.17
C ASN A 235 -6.41 -1.44 1.10
N ASP A 236 -5.08 -1.37 1.09
CA ASP A 236 -4.24 -1.74 2.23
C ASP A 236 -3.82 -0.46 2.99
N PRO A 237 -4.24 -0.26 4.26
CA PRO A 237 -3.89 0.94 5.02
C PRO A 237 -2.39 1.06 5.32
N PHE A 238 -1.60 0.03 5.06
CA PHE A 238 -0.17 0.06 5.38
C PHE A 238 0.76 0.14 4.17
N SER A 239 0.33 -0.30 2.97
CA SER A 239 1.21 -0.32 1.77
C SER A 239 0.47 0.05 0.49
N ILE A 240 1.09 0.90 -0.33
CA ILE A 240 0.63 1.24 -1.68
C ILE A 240 0.94 0.10 -2.68
N LYS A 241 1.83 -0.83 -2.30
CA LYS A 241 2.39 -1.85 -3.21
C LYS A 241 1.77 -3.23 -3.06
N ASN A 242 0.91 -3.41 -2.10
CA ASN A 242 0.25 -4.70 -1.86
C ASN A 242 -0.95 -4.92 -2.78
#